data_e33b8944482a8a2fac61c8480a5af2f5
#
_entry.id   e33b8944482a8a2fac61c8480a5af2f5
#
_cell.length_a   1.000
_cell.length_b   1.000
_cell.length_c   1.000
_cell.angle_alpha   90.00
_cell.angle_beta   90.00
_cell.angle_gamma   90.00
#
_symmetry.space_group_name_H-M   'P 1'
#
loop_
_entity.id
_entity.type
_entity.pdbx_description
1 polymer ?
#
loop_
_entity_poly.entity_id
_entity_poly.type
_entity_poly.pdbx_seq_one_letter_code
_entity_poly.pdbx_strand_id
1 'polypeptide(L)'
;DSGSIFVQISDENVHLVRCLLDEVFGIENFVAQIAYKTSVGLSGSLLDKVHDYVIWYARDKLLIKYRQLYRELTLGEEGATRYTRFDADQPTRVFTDQGLTSRSPSESTLYAVQFEGGEYRPTTGGWRTSELGMSRVLNAGRVLSAGNTIRFKKYFDDFGALALTNIWEDVGGGIQSRIDPKIYVVQTTNKVIERCMLMTTDPGDLV
;
A
#
# COMPACT_ATOMS: atom_id res chain seq x y z
N ASP A 1 23.03 1.10 16.14
CA ASP A 1 22.64 -0.28 15.79
C ASP A 1 21.39 -0.34 14.86
N SER A 2 20.54 0.70 14.86
CA SER A 2 19.33 0.80 13.98
C SER A 2 19.60 1.37 12.59
N GLY A 3 20.87 1.52 12.18
CA GLY A 3 21.23 2.14 10.91
C GLY A 3 20.75 1.39 9.69
N SER A 4 20.47 2.14 8.62
CA SER A 4 20.09 1.64 7.30
C SER A 4 21.01 2.17 6.23
N ILE A 5 21.24 1.37 5.19
CA ILE A 5 21.92 1.81 3.96
C ILE A 5 20.99 1.60 2.77
N PHE A 6 20.93 2.61 1.91
CA PHE A 6 20.19 2.58 0.66
C PHE A 6 21.16 2.80 -0.49
N VAL A 7 21.22 1.87 -1.43
CA VAL A 7 22.09 1.96 -2.61
C VAL A 7 21.23 1.99 -3.85
N GLN A 8 21.27 3.12 -4.54
CA GLN A 8 20.64 3.23 -5.86
C GLN A 8 21.51 2.58 -6.91
N ILE A 9 20.93 1.79 -7.81
CA ILE A 9 21.64 1.08 -8.85
C ILE A 9 20.72 0.78 -10.05
N SER A 10 21.30 0.73 -11.24
CA SER A 10 20.60 0.32 -12.46
C SER A 10 20.39 -1.21 -12.51
N ASP A 11 19.45 -1.64 -13.32
CA ASP A 11 19.15 -3.05 -13.59
C ASP A 11 20.38 -3.87 -13.99
N GLU A 12 21.31 -3.27 -14.72
CA GLU A 12 22.53 -3.96 -15.21
C GLU A 12 23.43 -4.48 -14.10
N ASN A 13 23.53 -3.73 -12.99
CA ASN A 13 24.49 -4.02 -11.92
C ASN A 13 23.83 -4.37 -10.58
N VAL A 14 22.50 -4.38 -10.50
CA VAL A 14 21.76 -4.63 -9.25
C VAL A 14 22.18 -5.94 -8.57
N HIS A 15 22.41 -7.01 -9.34
CA HIS A 15 22.81 -8.30 -8.84
C HIS A 15 24.23 -8.29 -8.23
N LEU A 16 25.18 -7.54 -8.81
CA LEU A 16 26.55 -7.43 -8.29
C LEU A 16 26.57 -6.65 -6.99
N VAL A 17 25.85 -5.53 -6.92
CA VAL A 17 25.73 -4.71 -5.72
C VAL A 17 25.03 -5.49 -4.62
N ARG A 18 24.00 -6.28 -4.98
CA ARG A 18 23.30 -7.13 -4.02
C ARG A 18 24.25 -8.17 -3.39
N CYS A 19 25.05 -8.88 -4.21
CA CYS A 19 26.03 -9.85 -3.70
C CYS A 19 27.06 -9.18 -2.77
N LEU A 20 27.56 -8.01 -3.15
CA LEU A 20 28.50 -7.25 -2.30
C LEU A 20 27.88 -6.88 -0.95
N LEU A 21 26.63 -6.41 -0.94
CA LEU A 21 25.94 -6.05 0.29
C LEU A 21 25.62 -7.28 1.17
N ASP A 22 25.35 -8.44 0.55
CA ASP A 22 25.19 -9.71 1.27
C ASP A 22 26.49 -10.11 1.99
N GLU A 23 27.67 -9.88 1.37
CA GLU A 23 28.97 -10.14 1.99
C GLU A 23 29.29 -9.17 3.14
N VAL A 24 28.93 -7.88 2.97
CA VAL A 24 29.30 -6.83 3.95
C VAL A 24 28.35 -6.81 5.15
N PHE A 25 27.05 -6.93 4.92
CA PHE A 25 26.02 -6.77 5.95
C PHE A 25 25.39 -8.08 6.43
N GLY A 26 25.59 -9.18 5.70
CA GLY A 26 24.88 -10.44 5.90
C GLY A 26 23.53 -10.48 5.18
N ILE A 27 23.22 -11.63 4.57
CA ILE A 27 21.96 -11.85 3.83
C ILE A 27 20.71 -11.68 4.71
N GLU A 28 20.84 -11.97 6.00
CA GLU A 28 19.77 -11.83 7.01
C GLU A 28 19.38 -10.37 7.23
N ASN A 29 20.28 -9.43 6.96
CA ASN A 29 20.07 -7.99 7.10
C ASN A 29 19.51 -7.31 5.85
N PHE A 30 19.26 -8.09 4.79
CA PHE A 30 18.52 -7.60 3.65
C PHE A 30 17.07 -7.25 4.03
N VAL A 31 16.65 -6.02 3.71
CA VAL A 31 15.30 -5.54 3.99
C VAL A 31 14.42 -5.57 2.75
N ALA A 32 14.83 -4.87 1.69
CA ALA A 32 14.05 -4.81 0.45
C ALA A 32 14.89 -4.42 -0.77
N GLN A 33 14.44 -4.85 -1.94
CA GLN A 33 14.79 -4.27 -3.22
C GLN A 33 13.58 -3.49 -3.73
N ILE A 34 13.74 -2.20 -3.92
CA ILE A 34 12.69 -1.27 -4.30
C ILE A 34 12.91 -0.92 -5.77
N ALA A 35 11.93 -1.22 -6.62
CA ALA A 35 11.91 -0.75 -8.00
C ALA A 35 11.22 0.61 -8.08
N TYR A 36 11.86 1.58 -8.73
CA TYR A 36 11.23 2.88 -8.93
C TYR A 36 11.33 3.32 -10.40
N LYS A 37 10.27 3.96 -10.87
CA LYS A 37 10.14 4.36 -12.27
C LYS A 37 11.05 5.54 -12.58
N THR A 38 11.82 5.43 -13.67
CA THR A 38 12.73 6.49 -14.15
C THR A 38 12.27 7.11 -15.46
N SER A 39 11.59 6.34 -16.32
CA SER A 39 11.17 6.76 -17.65
C SER A 39 9.84 6.12 -18.04
N VAL A 40 9.33 6.49 -19.23
CA VAL A 40 8.07 5.91 -19.78
C VAL A 40 8.32 4.87 -20.88
N GLY A 41 9.59 4.64 -21.27
CA GLY A 41 9.97 3.69 -22.32
C GLY A 41 9.51 4.15 -23.70
N LEU A 42 10.41 4.43 -24.63
CA LEU A 42 10.02 4.91 -25.96
C LEU A 42 10.92 4.43 -27.10
N SER A 43 11.96 3.60 -26.87
CA SER A 43 12.97 3.39 -27.91
C SER A 43 13.84 2.13 -27.79
N GLY A 44 13.42 1.12 -27.05
CA GLY A 44 14.18 -0.13 -26.94
C GLY A 44 14.01 -1.03 -28.17
N SER A 45 15.07 -1.70 -28.58
CA SER A 45 14.99 -2.76 -29.61
C SER A 45 14.37 -4.06 -29.06
N LEU A 46 14.32 -4.22 -27.73
CA LEU A 46 13.68 -5.32 -27.00
C LEU A 46 12.75 -4.72 -25.93
N LEU A 47 12.96 -5.04 -24.67
CA LEU A 47 12.20 -4.45 -23.56
C LEU A 47 12.85 -3.14 -23.11
N ASP A 48 12.06 -2.07 -23.01
CA ASP A 48 12.53 -0.79 -22.50
C ASP A 48 12.83 -0.88 -20.99
N LYS A 49 13.97 -0.31 -20.61
CA LYS A 49 14.33 -0.15 -19.19
C LYS A 49 13.64 1.09 -18.65
N VAL A 50 12.63 0.87 -17.81
CA VAL A 50 11.79 1.94 -17.25
C VAL A 50 11.97 2.12 -15.75
N HIS A 51 12.79 1.27 -15.12
CA HIS A 51 13.01 1.25 -13.67
C HIS A 51 14.51 1.20 -13.35
N ASP A 52 14.88 1.85 -12.25
CA ASP A 52 16.08 1.60 -11.47
C ASP A 52 15.68 1.03 -10.11
N TYR A 53 16.69 0.66 -9.32
CA TYR A 53 16.49 0.01 -8.04
C TYR A 53 17.14 0.79 -6.90
N VAL A 54 16.53 0.67 -5.72
CA VAL A 54 17.16 1.00 -4.45
C VAL A 54 17.25 -0.29 -3.64
N ILE A 55 18.46 -0.70 -3.29
CA ILE A 55 18.69 -1.86 -2.42
C ILE A 55 18.81 -1.34 -0.99
N TRP A 56 18.03 -1.91 -0.09
CA TRP A 56 17.97 -1.53 1.31
C TRP A 56 18.47 -2.66 2.21
N TYR A 57 19.52 -2.36 2.99
CA TYR A 57 20.04 -3.19 4.07
C TYR A 57 19.96 -2.45 5.39
N ALA A 58 19.77 -3.21 6.46
CA ALA A 58 19.94 -2.75 7.82
C ALA A 58 21.33 -3.13 8.34
N ARG A 59 21.84 -2.41 9.33
CA ARG A 59 22.96 -2.91 10.13
C ARG A 59 22.55 -4.14 10.94
N ASP A 60 21.37 -4.07 11.55
CA ASP A 60 20.69 -5.16 12.23
C ASP A 60 19.19 -5.05 11.94
N LYS A 61 18.64 -6.00 11.19
CA LYS A 61 17.24 -5.99 10.76
C LYS A 61 16.25 -6.10 11.92
N LEU A 62 16.66 -6.64 13.06
CA LEU A 62 15.80 -6.74 14.25
C LEU A 62 15.70 -5.41 15.02
N LEU A 63 16.66 -4.50 14.80
CA LEU A 63 16.75 -3.21 15.49
C LEU A 63 16.41 -2.01 14.58
N ILE A 64 16.05 -2.26 13.33
CA ILE A 64 15.80 -1.22 12.34
C ILE A 64 14.64 -0.31 12.76
N LYS A 65 14.82 1.00 12.59
CA LYS A 65 13.70 1.94 12.60
C LYS A 65 12.93 1.80 11.29
N TYR A 66 11.62 1.63 11.37
CA TYR A 66 10.77 1.61 10.19
C TYR A 66 9.44 2.31 10.43
N ARG A 67 9.09 3.22 9.51
CA ARG A 67 7.78 3.85 9.43
C ARG A 67 7.15 3.54 8.09
N GLN A 68 5.95 2.97 8.13
CA GLN A 68 5.16 2.80 6.91
C GLN A 68 4.78 4.18 6.35
N LEU A 69 5.21 4.45 5.12
CA LEU A 69 4.77 5.63 4.38
C LEU A 69 3.51 5.31 3.58
N TYR A 70 2.71 6.35 3.37
CA TYR A 70 1.47 6.28 2.62
C TYR A 70 1.49 7.34 1.51
N ARG A 71 0.82 7.05 0.42
CA ARG A 71 0.47 8.03 -0.60
C ARG A 71 -1.02 8.23 -0.65
N GLU A 72 -1.45 9.38 -1.11
CA GLU A 72 -2.86 9.64 -1.38
C GLU A 72 -3.38 8.65 -2.43
N LEU A 73 -4.60 8.17 -2.23
CA LEU A 73 -5.29 7.30 -3.15
C LEU A 73 -6.26 8.15 -3.98
N THR A 74 -6.23 8.00 -5.30
CA THR A 74 -7.11 8.72 -6.22
C THR A 74 -8.11 7.76 -6.85
N LEU A 75 -9.36 8.18 -7.03
CA LEU A 75 -10.37 7.37 -7.70
C LEU A 75 -9.93 7.02 -9.12
N GLY A 76 -10.10 5.73 -9.50
CA GLY A 76 -9.75 5.22 -10.82
C GLY A 76 -8.32 4.68 -10.95
N GLU A 77 -7.42 4.95 -10.01
CA GLU A 77 -6.08 4.37 -10.00
C GLU A 77 -6.05 2.95 -9.41
N GLU A 78 -4.92 2.28 -9.57
CA GLU A 78 -4.70 0.95 -8.97
C GLU A 78 -4.89 1.01 -7.44
N GLY A 79 -5.66 0.05 -6.91
CA GLY A 79 -6.10 0.03 -5.52
C GLY A 79 -7.45 0.71 -5.28
N ALA A 80 -7.89 1.61 -6.17
CA ALA A 80 -9.18 2.30 -6.11
C ALA A 80 -10.21 1.86 -7.17
N THR A 81 -9.83 1.03 -8.13
CA THR A 81 -10.69 0.58 -9.25
C THR A 81 -11.98 -0.09 -8.83
N ARG A 82 -12.03 -0.67 -7.63
CA ARG A 82 -13.22 -1.33 -7.07
C ARG A 82 -14.27 -0.38 -6.49
N TYR A 83 -13.94 0.90 -6.30
CA TYR A 83 -14.84 1.92 -5.76
C TYR A 83 -15.66 2.53 -6.91
N THR A 84 -16.77 1.88 -7.25
CA THR A 84 -17.58 2.23 -8.43
C THR A 84 -19.04 2.50 -8.10
N ARG A 85 -19.49 2.28 -6.86
CA ARG A 85 -20.89 2.44 -6.46
C ARG A 85 -21.07 3.74 -5.70
N PHE A 86 -22.13 4.47 -6.01
CA PHE A 86 -22.54 5.67 -5.28
C PHE A 86 -23.57 5.29 -4.23
N ASP A 87 -23.48 5.93 -3.06
CA ASP A 87 -24.46 5.73 -2.01
C ASP A 87 -25.75 6.50 -2.34
N ALA A 88 -26.92 5.85 -2.23
CA ALA A 88 -28.20 6.49 -2.51
C ALA A 88 -28.51 7.61 -1.50
N ASP A 89 -28.12 7.42 -0.23
CA ASP A 89 -28.35 8.37 0.86
C ASP A 89 -27.27 9.48 0.89
N GLN A 90 -26.11 9.24 0.29
CA GLN A 90 -24.96 10.15 0.23
C GLN A 90 -24.37 10.16 -1.19
N PRO A 91 -25.01 10.81 -2.16
CA PRO A 91 -24.68 10.68 -3.59
C PRO A 91 -23.27 11.12 -3.99
N THR A 92 -22.58 11.88 -3.15
CA THR A 92 -21.19 12.29 -3.37
C THR A 92 -20.16 11.25 -2.90
N ARG A 93 -20.60 10.24 -2.14
CA ARG A 93 -19.70 9.22 -1.59
C ARG A 93 -19.69 7.97 -2.44
N VAL A 94 -18.49 7.57 -2.84
CA VAL A 94 -18.24 6.36 -3.61
C VAL A 94 -17.83 5.24 -2.67
N PHE A 95 -18.35 4.04 -2.88
CA PHE A 95 -18.02 2.87 -2.07
C PHE A 95 -17.78 1.61 -2.89
N THR A 96 -17.17 0.64 -2.25
CA THR A 96 -17.14 -0.76 -2.66
C THR A 96 -17.79 -1.62 -1.59
N ASP A 97 -18.40 -2.73 -1.96
CA ASP A 97 -18.99 -3.64 -1.01
C ASP A 97 -18.01 -4.77 -0.63
N GLN A 98 -17.98 -5.10 0.65
CA GLN A 98 -17.15 -6.15 1.21
C GLN A 98 -17.98 -7.20 1.95
N GLY A 99 -17.52 -8.47 1.91
CA GLY A 99 -18.14 -9.55 2.66
C GLY A 99 -18.04 -9.30 4.18
N LEU A 100 -19.14 -9.50 4.88
CA LEU A 100 -19.25 -9.44 6.34
C LEU A 100 -18.97 -10.80 7.02
N THR A 101 -18.69 -11.86 6.26
CA THR A 101 -18.42 -13.20 6.79
C THR A 101 -16.92 -13.53 6.81
N SER A 102 -16.52 -14.37 7.76
CA SER A 102 -15.17 -14.93 7.93
C SER A 102 -15.25 -16.45 7.85
N ARG A 103 -14.19 -17.09 7.38
CA ARG A 103 -14.10 -18.57 7.34
C ARG A 103 -13.89 -19.21 8.70
N SER A 104 -13.52 -18.44 9.73
CA SER A 104 -13.27 -18.92 11.07
C SER A 104 -14.42 -18.49 12.00
N PRO A 105 -15.48 -19.31 12.17
CA PRO A 105 -16.60 -19.00 13.03
C PRO A 105 -16.22 -19.15 14.51
N SER A 106 -16.91 -18.39 15.35
CA SER A 106 -16.98 -18.57 16.80
C SER A 106 -18.44 -18.44 17.22
N GLU A 107 -18.82 -18.93 18.39
CA GLU A 107 -20.20 -18.83 18.88
C GLU A 107 -20.73 -17.39 18.86
N SER A 108 -19.86 -16.43 19.22
CA SER A 108 -20.17 -15.00 19.21
C SER A 108 -20.37 -14.38 17.83
N THR A 109 -20.15 -15.13 16.75
CA THR A 109 -20.27 -14.69 15.36
C THR A 109 -21.36 -15.42 14.58
N LEU A 110 -22.13 -16.30 15.24
CA LEU A 110 -23.19 -17.14 14.65
C LEU A 110 -24.58 -16.65 15.10
N TYR A 111 -24.94 -15.43 14.81
CA TYR A 111 -26.23 -14.83 15.18
C TYR A 111 -27.03 -14.38 13.94
N ALA A 112 -28.33 -14.15 14.13
CA ALA A 112 -29.19 -13.59 13.09
C ALA A 112 -29.12 -12.06 13.09
N VAL A 113 -29.17 -11.47 11.91
CA VAL A 113 -29.23 -10.02 11.70
C VAL A 113 -30.53 -9.65 11.00
N GLN A 114 -31.30 -8.75 11.61
CA GLN A 114 -32.49 -8.17 10.97
C GLN A 114 -32.08 -6.92 10.19
N PHE A 115 -32.36 -6.87 8.89
CA PHE A 115 -32.05 -5.73 8.06
C PHE A 115 -33.04 -5.62 6.90
N GLU A 116 -33.60 -4.44 6.66
CA GLU A 116 -34.57 -4.13 5.57
C GLU A 116 -35.74 -5.14 5.49
N GLY A 117 -36.25 -5.60 6.65
CA GLY A 117 -37.36 -6.57 6.71
C GLY A 117 -36.99 -8.04 6.45
N GLY A 118 -35.69 -8.33 6.24
CA GLY A 118 -35.16 -9.68 6.09
C GLY A 118 -34.34 -10.13 7.29
N GLU A 119 -34.30 -11.46 7.51
CA GLU A 119 -33.39 -12.08 8.48
C GLU A 119 -32.21 -12.70 7.72
N TYR A 120 -31.00 -12.32 8.12
CA TYR A 120 -29.76 -12.80 7.53
C TYR A 120 -28.91 -13.57 8.55
N ARG A 121 -28.36 -14.69 8.13
CA ARG A 121 -27.42 -15.51 8.89
C ARG A 121 -26.18 -15.78 8.07
N PRO A 122 -25.00 -16.00 8.66
CA PRO A 122 -23.82 -16.39 7.89
C PRO A 122 -24.08 -17.77 7.27
N THR A 123 -23.99 -17.85 5.93
CA THR A 123 -24.19 -19.11 5.19
C THR A 123 -22.96 -20.01 5.24
N THR A 124 -21.78 -19.43 5.39
CA THR A 124 -20.49 -20.11 5.60
C THR A 124 -19.66 -19.33 6.58
N GLY A 125 -19.09 -20.04 7.57
CA GLY A 125 -18.31 -19.40 8.62
C GLY A 125 -19.19 -18.58 9.58
N GLY A 126 -18.65 -17.45 10.08
CA GLY A 126 -19.35 -16.55 10.99
C GLY A 126 -19.26 -15.10 10.52
N TRP A 127 -19.98 -14.19 11.17
CA TRP A 127 -19.82 -12.76 10.94
C TRP A 127 -18.40 -12.33 11.36
N ARG A 128 -17.87 -11.29 10.70
CA ARG A 128 -16.54 -10.72 11.02
C ARG A 128 -16.53 -9.88 12.30
N THR A 129 -17.68 -9.67 12.90
CA THR A 129 -17.86 -8.85 14.09
C THR A 129 -18.84 -9.50 15.06
N SER A 130 -18.81 -9.10 16.32
CA SER A 130 -19.81 -9.47 17.32
C SER A 130 -21.15 -8.79 17.03
N GLU A 131 -22.22 -9.23 17.69
CA GLU A 131 -23.56 -8.65 17.57
C GLU A 131 -23.57 -7.15 17.89
N LEU A 132 -22.83 -6.71 18.91
CA LEU A 132 -22.65 -5.29 19.22
C LEU A 132 -21.94 -4.53 18.10
N GLY A 133 -20.91 -5.14 17.49
CA GLY A 133 -20.22 -4.56 16.33
C GLY A 133 -21.15 -4.45 15.14
N MET A 134 -21.97 -5.46 14.88
CA MET A 134 -22.94 -5.44 13.78
C MET A 134 -24.01 -4.36 14.00
N SER A 135 -24.54 -4.19 15.20
CA SER A 135 -25.49 -3.11 15.48
C SER A 135 -24.91 -1.73 15.22
N ARG A 136 -23.63 -1.51 15.52
CA ARG A 136 -22.93 -0.24 15.19
C ARG A 136 -22.81 -0.04 13.71
N VAL A 137 -22.49 -1.08 12.94
CA VAL A 137 -22.37 -1.03 11.48
C VAL A 137 -23.72 -0.74 10.82
N LEU A 138 -24.80 -1.35 11.32
CA LEU A 138 -26.18 -1.10 10.89
C LEU A 138 -26.60 0.36 11.17
N ASN A 139 -26.39 0.82 12.40
CA ASN A 139 -26.74 2.19 12.82
C ASN A 139 -25.93 3.26 12.05
N ALA A 140 -24.74 2.91 11.59
CA ALA A 140 -23.92 3.79 10.76
C ALA A 140 -24.33 3.80 9.26
N GLY A 141 -25.37 3.06 8.87
CA GLY A 141 -25.79 2.95 7.46
C GLY A 141 -24.79 2.25 6.55
N ARG A 142 -23.93 1.40 7.13
CA ARG A 142 -22.80 0.74 6.45
C ARG A 142 -23.14 -0.63 5.88
N VAL A 143 -24.40 -1.02 5.89
CA VAL A 143 -24.85 -2.31 5.39
C VAL A 143 -25.72 -2.12 4.15
N LEU A 144 -25.65 -3.10 3.25
CA LEU A 144 -26.54 -3.22 2.12
C LEU A 144 -26.93 -4.70 1.94
N SER A 145 -28.14 -4.93 1.46
CA SER A 145 -28.60 -6.27 1.06
C SER A 145 -27.99 -6.68 -0.28
N ALA A 146 -27.60 -7.95 -0.40
CA ALA A 146 -27.05 -8.53 -1.62
C ALA A 146 -27.54 -9.98 -1.78
N GLY A 147 -28.73 -10.13 -2.34
CA GLY A 147 -29.41 -11.43 -2.42
C GLY A 147 -29.67 -12.02 -1.03
N ASN A 148 -29.16 -13.21 -0.77
CA ASN A 148 -29.35 -13.91 0.52
C ASN A 148 -28.36 -13.52 1.62
N THR A 149 -27.58 -12.45 1.43
CA THR A 149 -26.57 -12.00 2.39
C THR A 149 -26.58 -10.49 2.51
N ILE A 150 -25.90 -10.01 3.56
CA ILE A 150 -25.62 -8.59 3.74
C ILE A 150 -24.11 -8.33 3.57
N ARG A 151 -23.79 -7.12 3.06
CA ARG A 151 -22.42 -6.72 2.77
C ARG A 151 -22.13 -5.36 3.42
N PHE A 152 -20.86 -5.09 3.69
CA PHE A 152 -20.38 -3.85 4.27
C PHE A 152 -20.10 -2.83 3.17
N LYS A 153 -20.61 -1.60 3.32
CA LYS A 153 -20.24 -0.44 2.50
C LYS A 153 -18.91 0.10 2.99
N LYS A 154 -17.84 -0.12 2.27
CA LYS A 154 -16.55 0.54 2.50
C LYS A 154 -16.46 1.75 1.59
N TYR A 155 -16.52 2.95 2.15
CA TYR A 155 -16.37 4.16 1.36
C TYR A 155 -14.91 4.43 0.99
N PHE A 156 -14.72 5.14 -0.12
CA PHE A 156 -13.41 5.55 -0.57
C PHE A 156 -12.71 6.47 0.43
N ASP A 157 -13.46 7.36 1.06
CA ASP A 157 -13.00 8.33 2.05
C ASP A 157 -12.86 7.76 3.48
N ASP A 158 -13.13 6.49 3.71
CA ASP A 158 -12.84 5.84 5.00
C ASP A 158 -11.33 5.77 5.29
N PHE A 159 -10.52 5.63 4.24
CA PHE A 159 -9.07 5.66 4.32
C PHE A 159 -8.49 6.01 2.94
N GLY A 160 -8.34 7.30 2.69
CA GLY A 160 -7.89 7.86 1.40
C GLY A 160 -6.39 7.72 1.14
N ALA A 161 -5.73 6.72 1.70
CA ALA A 161 -4.31 6.51 1.58
C ALA A 161 -3.98 5.06 1.21
N LEU A 162 -2.90 4.89 0.43
CA LEU A 162 -2.35 3.59 0.06
C LEU A 162 -0.94 3.45 0.64
N ALA A 163 -0.70 2.36 1.36
CA ALA A 163 0.63 2.06 1.87
C ALA A 163 1.63 1.92 0.71
N LEU A 164 2.79 2.55 0.82
CA LEU A 164 3.87 2.34 -0.12
C LEU A 164 4.39 0.91 0.00
N THR A 165 4.63 0.30 -1.15
CA THR A 165 5.26 -1.02 -1.30
C THR A 165 6.70 -0.87 -1.80
N ASN A 166 7.31 -1.94 -2.27
CA ASN A 166 8.60 -1.92 -2.91
C ASN A 166 8.55 -1.61 -4.43
N ILE A 167 7.42 -1.11 -4.93
CA ILE A 167 7.26 -0.61 -6.31
C ILE A 167 6.80 0.84 -6.24
N TRP A 168 7.62 1.77 -6.75
CA TRP A 168 7.37 3.20 -6.72
C TRP A 168 7.20 3.75 -8.14
N GLU A 169 5.97 3.80 -8.63
CA GLU A 169 5.67 4.29 -9.97
C GLU A 169 5.47 5.81 -10.04
N ASP A 170 5.26 6.45 -8.89
CA ASP A 170 4.93 7.86 -8.74
C ASP A 170 6.15 8.77 -8.51
N VAL A 171 7.37 8.27 -8.71
CA VAL A 171 8.61 9.03 -8.47
C VAL A 171 9.36 9.43 -9.74
N GLY A 172 8.98 8.91 -10.90
CA GLY A 172 9.61 9.19 -12.19
C GLY A 172 8.73 9.99 -13.13
N GLY A 173 9.33 10.58 -14.15
CA GLY A 173 8.64 11.25 -15.26
C GLY A 173 8.72 12.78 -15.24
N GLY A 174 8.26 13.42 -16.33
CA GLY A 174 8.46 14.84 -16.63
C GLY A 174 7.92 15.87 -15.65
N ILE A 175 7.06 15.46 -14.69
CA ILE A 175 6.55 16.36 -13.64
C ILE A 175 7.63 16.63 -12.59
N GLN A 176 8.42 15.60 -12.24
CA GLN A 176 9.47 15.73 -11.23
C GLN A 176 10.64 16.60 -11.73
N SER A 177 10.96 16.55 -13.03
CA SER A 177 12.05 17.37 -13.59
C SER A 177 11.75 18.88 -13.62
N ARG A 178 10.49 19.30 -13.42
CA ARG A 178 10.10 20.71 -13.31
C ARG A 178 10.23 21.25 -11.90
N ILE A 179 10.05 20.39 -10.91
CA ILE A 179 10.11 20.74 -9.48
C ILE A 179 11.54 20.55 -8.95
N ASP A 180 12.25 19.57 -9.49
CA ASP A 180 13.62 19.20 -9.09
C ASP A 180 14.55 19.43 -10.28
N PRO A 181 15.17 20.62 -10.38
CA PRO A 181 16.01 20.94 -11.53
C PRO A 181 17.21 20.00 -11.60
N LYS A 182 17.47 19.46 -12.80
CA LYS A 182 18.58 18.54 -13.03
C LYS A 182 19.90 19.31 -12.99
N ILE A 183 20.65 19.14 -11.92
CA ILE A 183 21.97 19.75 -11.70
C ILE A 183 23.08 18.79 -12.13
N TYR A 184 22.82 17.47 -12.04
CA TYR A 184 23.78 16.42 -12.34
C TYR A 184 23.22 15.39 -13.32
N VAL A 185 24.08 14.78 -14.15
CA VAL A 185 23.66 13.88 -15.24
C VAL A 185 22.92 12.64 -14.70
N VAL A 186 23.35 12.09 -13.57
CA VAL A 186 22.80 10.88 -12.94
C VAL A 186 22.17 11.23 -11.59
N GLN A 187 21.34 12.25 -11.57
CA GLN A 187 20.69 12.72 -10.35
C GLN A 187 19.51 11.83 -9.97
N THR A 188 19.50 11.32 -8.72
CA THR A 188 18.34 10.69 -8.11
C THR A 188 17.30 11.75 -7.76
N THR A 189 16.04 11.44 -7.94
CA THR A 189 14.96 12.36 -7.57
C THR A 189 14.90 12.52 -6.05
N ASN A 190 14.70 13.76 -5.58
CA ASN A 190 14.59 14.08 -4.15
C ASN A 190 13.54 13.22 -3.46
N LYS A 191 12.44 12.88 -4.13
CA LYS A 191 11.36 12.06 -3.60
C LYS A 191 11.81 10.64 -3.21
N VAL A 192 12.77 10.04 -3.93
CA VAL A 192 13.35 8.73 -3.57
C VAL A 192 14.16 8.85 -2.28
N ILE A 193 15.03 9.87 -2.21
CA ILE A 193 15.88 10.13 -1.03
C ILE A 193 15.00 10.44 0.18
N GLU A 194 14.03 11.33 0.03
CA GLU A 194 13.08 11.71 1.07
C GLU A 194 12.35 10.49 1.65
N ARG A 195 11.86 9.58 0.80
CA ARG A 195 11.22 8.34 1.25
C ARG A 195 12.14 7.46 2.06
N CYS A 196 13.39 7.27 1.62
CA CYS A 196 14.38 6.50 2.35
C CYS A 196 14.61 7.10 3.75
N MET A 197 14.78 8.41 3.82
CA MET A 197 14.95 9.12 5.10
C MET A 197 13.72 9.00 5.99
N LEU A 198 12.52 9.32 5.49
CA LEU A 198 11.28 9.28 6.26
C LEU A 198 10.94 7.88 6.78
N MET A 199 11.34 6.82 6.06
CA MET A 199 11.13 5.44 6.52
C MET A 199 12.02 5.07 7.71
N THR A 200 13.24 5.62 7.81
CA THR A 200 14.28 5.04 8.68
C THR A 200 14.97 6.01 9.62
N THR A 201 14.64 7.30 9.57
CA THR A 201 15.29 8.32 10.43
C THR A 201 14.30 9.10 11.27
N ASP A 202 14.80 9.63 12.40
CA ASP A 202 14.13 10.59 13.26
C ASP A 202 14.78 11.98 13.15
N PRO A 203 14.07 13.06 13.49
CA PRO A 203 14.69 14.36 13.63
C PRO A 203 15.87 14.31 14.61
N GLY A 204 17.06 14.72 14.11
CA GLY A 204 18.31 14.67 14.88
C GLY A 204 19.19 13.44 14.64
N ASP A 205 18.72 12.45 13.89
CA ASP A 205 19.58 11.36 13.44
C ASP A 205 20.62 11.85 12.43
N LEU A 206 21.80 11.23 12.45
CA LEU A 206 22.82 11.46 11.43
C LEU A 206 22.44 10.73 10.13
N VAL A 207 22.51 11.47 9.01
CA VAL A 207 22.26 10.96 7.66
C VAL A 207 23.48 11.20 6.76
#